data_2acb7f6fe05dc5f1e8a2034f246a5f6b
#
_entry.id   2acb7f6fe05dc5f1e8a2034f246a5f6b
#
_cell.length_a   1.000
_cell.length_b   1.000
_cell.length_c   1.000
_cell.angle_alpha   90.00
_cell.angle_beta   90.00
_cell.angle_gamma   90.00
#
_symmetry.space_group_name_H-M   'P 1'
#
loop_
_entity.id
_entity.type
_entity.pdbx_description
1 polymer ?
#
loop_
_entity_poly.entity_id
_entity_poly.type
_entity_poly.pdbx_seq_one_letter_code
_entity_poly.pdbx_strand_id
1 'polypeptide(L)'
;MNFPQHVKGAALAGAVVGALALASGQADIDARAVEEFFRQPQKPNEARKLLSIIILTWFMGLFPDLDTGSTPRKHYFRWVFGLSLFLFILRDLQMLGFIAVFSMTPMLGKHRGWTHWIITPWVLALMLSVLLEYLRVREASWFTILLFGGFSMENVLEWLLKNWIYPAAFVIGHYMHLLLDSEWIKKVPVIGASKQPPKSKQSRKK
;
A
#
# COMPACT_ATOMS: atom_id res chain seq x y z
N MET A 1 -17.32 0.98 -10.01
CA MET A 1 -17.37 -0.49 -9.71
C MET A 1 -17.76 -0.70 -8.27
N ASN A 2 -18.07 -1.94 -7.85
CA ASN A 2 -18.41 -2.22 -6.46
C ASN A 2 -17.13 -2.52 -5.65
N PHE A 3 -17.05 -2.07 -4.40
CA PHE A 3 -15.92 -2.30 -3.50
C PHE A 3 -15.34 -3.74 -3.51
N PRO A 4 -16.15 -4.83 -3.53
CA PRO A 4 -15.61 -6.18 -3.61
C PRO A 4 -14.74 -6.46 -4.85
N GLN A 5 -14.95 -5.75 -5.95
CA GLN A 5 -14.15 -5.91 -7.17
C GLN A 5 -12.79 -5.22 -7.02
N HIS A 6 -12.74 -4.06 -6.35
CA HIS A 6 -11.48 -3.39 -6.02
C HIS A 6 -10.63 -4.23 -5.07
N VAL A 7 -11.26 -4.85 -4.05
CA VAL A 7 -10.54 -5.79 -3.14
C VAL A 7 -9.95 -6.98 -3.90
N LYS A 8 -10.71 -7.59 -4.82
CA LYS A 8 -10.20 -8.70 -5.65
C LYS A 8 -9.09 -8.26 -6.59
N GLY A 9 -9.24 -7.11 -7.24
CA GLY A 9 -8.20 -6.55 -8.11
C GLY A 9 -6.94 -6.19 -7.35
N ALA A 10 -7.06 -5.59 -6.18
CA ALA A 10 -5.93 -5.28 -5.31
C ALA A 10 -5.20 -6.56 -4.84
N ALA A 11 -5.96 -7.62 -4.50
CA ALA A 11 -5.38 -8.92 -4.12
C ALA A 11 -4.64 -9.57 -5.30
N LEU A 12 -5.22 -9.52 -6.51
CA LEU A 12 -4.55 -9.99 -7.72
C LEU A 12 -3.26 -9.21 -8.00
N ALA A 13 -3.30 -7.88 -7.91
CA ALA A 13 -2.12 -7.04 -8.06
C ALA A 13 -1.03 -7.42 -7.04
N GLY A 14 -1.41 -7.65 -5.76
CA GLY A 14 -0.51 -8.11 -4.73
C GLY A 14 0.15 -9.46 -5.05
N ALA A 15 -0.62 -10.42 -5.56
CA ALA A 15 -0.10 -11.71 -5.98
C ALA A 15 0.88 -11.58 -7.17
N VAL A 16 0.55 -10.74 -8.16
CA VAL A 16 1.41 -10.49 -9.33
C VAL A 16 2.73 -9.83 -8.90
N VAL A 17 2.68 -8.80 -8.06
CA VAL A 17 3.91 -8.12 -7.58
C VAL A 17 4.72 -9.03 -6.66
N GLY A 18 4.06 -9.85 -5.84
CA GLY A 18 4.74 -10.86 -5.03
C GLY A 18 5.48 -11.89 -5.90
N ALA A 19 4.85 -12.40 -6.96
CA ALA A 19 5.49 -13.29 -7.91
C ALA A 19 6.67 -12.61 -8.65
N LEU A 20 6.51 -11.32 -9.01
CA LEU A 20 7.57 -10.52 -9.62
C LEU A 20 8.75 -10.33 -8.66
N ALA A 21 8.49 -10.11 -7.36
CA ALA A 21 9.53 -9.99 -6.35
C ALA A 21 10.38 -11.27 -6.23
N LEU A 22 9.73 -12.44 -6.26
CA LEU A 22 10.40 -13.73 -6.25
C LEU A 22 11.20 -13.96 -7.55
N ALA A 23 10.57 -13.74 -8.70
CA ALA A 23 11.19 -13.97 -10.01
C ALA A 23 12.40 -13.05 -10.27
N SER A 24 12.40 -11.84 -9.70
CA SER A 24 13.49 -10.87 -9.85
C SER A 24 14.59 -10.96 -8.79
N GLY A 25 14.48 -11.91 -7.83
CA GLY A 25 15.42 -12.01 -6.71
C GLY A 25 15.32 -10.86 -5.71
N GLN A 26 14.25 -10.05 -5.76
CA GLN A 26 14.00 -9.00 -4.77
C GLN A 26 13.51 -9.57 -3.44
N ALA A 27 12.97 -10.77 -3.43
CA ALA A 27 12.69 -11.57 -2.25
C ALA A 27 13.08 -13.02 -2.55
N ASP A 28 13.60 -13.71 -1.55
CA ASP A 28 13.93 -15.13 -1.65
C ASP A 28 13.26 -15.87 -0.49
N ILE A 29 12.49 -16.91 -0.80
CA ILE A 29 11.78 -17.68 0.23
C ILE A 29 12.24 -19.12 0.18
N ASP A 30 12.98 -19.49 1.22
CA ASP A 30 13.27 -20.88 1.55
C ASP A 30 12.54 -21.31 2.84
N ALA A 31 12.65 -22.59 3.18
CA ALA A 31 12.04 -23.13 4.40
C ALA A 31 12.57 -22.44 5.68
N ARG A 32 13.82 -21.95 5.65
CA ARG A 32 14.46 -21.25 6.78
C ARG A 32 13.86 -19.86 6.98
N ALA A 33 13.62 -19.13 5.89
CA ALA A 33 12.97 -17.81 5.95
C ALA A 33 11.57 -17.90 6.56
N VAL A 34 10.82 -18.97 6.25
CA VAL A 34 9.50 -19.22 6.85
C VAL A 34 9.62 -19.57 8.33
N GLU A 35 10.56 -20.44 8.72
CA GLU A 35 10.79 -20.78 10.12
C GLU A 35 11.20 -19.55 10.95
N GLU A 36 12.14 -18.76 10.45
CA GLU A 36 12.63 -17.53 11.09
C GLU A 36 11.53 -16.47 11.23
N PHE A 37 10.60 -16.40 10.28
CA PHE A 37 9.45 -15.49 10.37
C PHE A 37 8.64 -15.72 11.65
N PHE A 38 8.44 -16.97 12.04
CA PHE A 38 7.69 -17.29 13.27
C PHE A 38 8.53 -17.26 14.54
N ARG A 39 9.81 -17.65 14.46
CA ARG A 39 10.70 -17.71 15.63
C ARG A 39 11.23 -16.35 16.07
N GLN A 40 11.53 -15.47 15.12
CA GLN A 40 12.18 -14.19 15.39
C GLN A 40 11.41 -13.03 14.71
N PRO A 41 10.22 -12.69 15.23
CA PRO A 41 9.34 -11.72 14.58
C PRO A 41 9.91 -10.30 14.47
N GLN A 42 10.98 -9.97 15.11
CA GLN A 42 11.59 -8.62 15.07
C GLN A 42 12.77 -8.49 14.09
N LYS A 43 13.31 -9.62 13.58
CA LYS A 43 14.42 -9.54 12.63
C LYS A 43 13.92 -9.38 11.19
N PRO A 44 14.57 -8.52 10.40
CA PRO A 44 14.33 -8.48 8.96
C PRO A 44 14.54 -9.87 8.36
N ASN A 45 13.58 -10.35 7.57
CA ASN A 45 13.75 -11.58 6.83
C ASN A 45 12.98 -11.51 5.50
N GLU A 46 13.32 -12.38 4.55
CA GLU A 46 12.78 -12.34 3.19
C GLU A 46 11.28 -12.66 3.14
N ALA A 47 10.77 -13.52 4.01
CA ALA A 47 9.34 -13.79 4.09
C ALA A 47 8.53 -12.55 4.51
N ARG A 48 9.06 -11.73 5.43
CA ARG A 48 8.43 -10.46 5.79
C ARG A 48 8.52 -9.44 4.68
N LYS A 49 9.66 -9.38 4.00
CA LYS A 49 9.85 -8.51 2.85
C LYS A 49 8.79 -8.81 1.79
N LEU A 50 8.62 -10.09 1.43
CA LEU A 50 7.59 -10.49 0.48
C LEU A 50 6.19 -10.14 0.98
N LEU A 51 5.87 -10.46 2.24
CA LEU A 51 4.58 -10.15 2.83
C LEU A 51 4.31 -8.63 2.81
N SER A 52 5.31 -7.81 3.17
CA SER A 52 5.19 -6.35 3.14
C SER A 52 4.93 -5.81 1.73
N ILE A 53 5.58 -6.36 0.71
CA ILE A 53 5.37 -6.01 -0.70
C ILE A 53 3.94 -6.33 -1.13
N ILE A 54 3.45 -7.52 -0.81
CA ILE A 54 2.07 -7.95 -1.15
C ILE A 54 1.04 -7.07 -0.44
N ILE A 55 1.21 -6.84 0.87
CA ILE A 55 0.30 -6.00 1.67
C ILE A 55 0.32 -4.56 1.15
N LEU A 56 1.49 -4.01 0.85
CA LEU A 56 1.63 -2.66 0.31
C LEU A 56 0.92 -2.52 -1.04
N THR A 57 1.09 -3.48 -1.94
CA THR A 57 0.41 -3.49 -3.24
C THR A 57 -1.10 -3.54 -3.08
N TRP A 58 -1.58 -4.44 -2.21
CA TRP A 58 -3.00 -4.56 -1.90
C TRP A 58 -3.58 -3.27 -1.31
N PHE A 59 -2.86 -2.67 -0.35
CA PHE A 59 -3.22 -1.40 0.25
C PHE A 59 -3.32 -0.28 -0.79
N MET A 60 -2.32 -0.16 -1.66
CA MET A 60 -2.31 0.84 -2.73
C MET A 60 -3.43 0.66 -3.75
N GLY A 61 -3.88 -0.59 -3.94
CA GLY A 61 -5.06 -0.89 -4.76
C GLY A 61 -6.39 -0.43 -4.14
N LEU A 62 -6.42 -0.17 -2.85
CA LEU A 62 -7.61 0.35 -2.14
C LEU A 62 -7.48 1.83 -1.77
N PHE A 63 -6.27 2.38 -1.83
CA PHE A 63 -5.95 3.73 -1.37
C PHE A 63 -6.83 4.83 -1.99
N PRO A 64 -7.15 4.83 -3.30
CA PRO A 64 -8.00 5.87 -3.88
C PRO A 64 -9.42 5.90 -3.31
N ASP A 65 -9.97 4.74 -2.91
CA ASP A 65 -11.33 4.66 -2.34
C ASP A 65 -11.45 5.23 -0.91
N LEU A 66 -10.33 5.53 -0.25
CA LEU A 66 -10.31 6.01 1.13
C LEU A 66 -10.76 7.46 1.28
N ASP A 67 -10.78 8.22 0.19
CA ASP A 67 -11.25 9.60 0.16
C ASP A 67 -12.78 9.70 0.21
N THR A 68 -13.48 8.58 0.00
CA THR A 68 -14.95 8.54 0.01
C THR A 68 -15.52 8.32 1.40
N GLY A 69 -16.68 8.90 1.72
CA GLY A 69 -17.44 8.59 2.95
C GLY A 69 -18.06 7.19 2.99
N SER A 70 -17.55 6.26 2.20
CA SER A 70 -18.13 4.97 1.86
C SER A 70 -17.78 3.86 2.87
N THR A 71 -18.38 2.68 2.69
CA THR A 71 -18.10 1.46 3.47
C THR A 71 -16.60 1.09 3.50
N PRO A 72 -15.81 1.22 2.41
CA PRO A 72 -14.36 0.99 2.40
C PRO A 72 -13.61 1.74 3.48
N ARG A 73 -13.91 3.03 3.65
CA ARG A 73 -13.27 3.89 4.66
C ARG A 73 -13.48 3.36 6.08
N LYS A 74 -14.69 2.86 6.41
CA LYS A 74 -14.98 2.32 7.73
C LYS A 74 -14.15 1.06 8.03
N HIS A 75 -14.02 0.16 7.04
CA HIS A 75 -13.18 -1.03 7.16
C HIS A 75 -11.70 -0.68 7.28
N TYR A 76 -11.22 0.25 6.45
CA TYR A 76 -9.86 0.74 6.50
C TYR A 76 -9.49 1.25 7.90
N PHE A 77 -10.29 2.17 8.47
CA PHE A 77 -10.00 2.70 9.81
C PHE A 77 -10.04 1.65 10.91
N ARG A 78 -10.88 0.61 10.78
CA ARG A 78 -10.84 -0.52 11.71
C ARG A 78 -9.51 -1.27 11.64
N TRP A 79 -8.99 -1.51 10.44
CA TRP A 79 -7.69 -2.15 10.24
C TRP A 79 -6.54 -1.27 10.71
N VAL A 80 -6.56 0.01 10.37
CA VAL A 80 -5.56 0.98 10.84
C VAL A 80 -5.58 1.07 12.36
N PHE A 81 -6.75 1.11 12.98
CA PHE A 81 -6.88 1.12 14.44
C PHE A 81 -6.31 -0.16 15.06
N GLY A 82 -6.67 -1.33 14.55
CA GLY A 82 -6.13 -2.62 15.03
C GLY A 82 -4.61 -2.70 14.91
N LEU A 83 -4.07 -2.28 13.75
CA LEU A 83 -2.64 -2.22 13.54
C LEU A 83 -1.94 -1.20 14.46
N SER A 84 -2.55 -0.03 14.65
CA SER A 84 -2.04 1.00 15.56
C SER A 84 -2.00 0.51 17.00
N LEU A 85 -3.05 -0.17 17.44
CA LEU A 85 -3.10 -0.78 18.77
C LEU A 85 -2.03 -1.86 18.93
N PHE A 86 -1.84 -2.71 17.92
CA PHE A 86 -0.79 -3.72 17.91
C PHE A 86 0.62 -3.10 18.02
N LEU A 87 0.90 -2.08 17.22
CA LEU A 87 2.18 -1.36 17.27
C LEU A 87 2.39 -0.63 18.60
N PHE A 88 1.32 -0.08 19.17
CA PHE A 88 1.37 0.52 20.51
C PHE A 88 1.75 -0.51 21.59
N ILE A 89 1.17 -1.70 21.54
CA ILE A 89 1.52 -2.82 22.45
C ILE A 89 2.98 -3.23 22.27
N LEU A 90 3.48 -3.26 21.01
CA LEU A 90 4.88 -3.55 20.70
C LEU A 90 5.84 -2.39 21.06
N ARG A 91 5.30 -1.25 21.50
CA ARG A 91 6.04 0.00 21.78
C ARG A 91 6.80 0.55 20.57
N ASP A 92 6.39 0.20 19.37
CA ASP A 92 6.92 0.76 18.13
C ASP A 92 6.23 2.09 17.81
N LEU A 93 6.57 3.13 18.59
CA LEU A 93 5.98 4.46 18.47
C LEU A 93 6.33 5.15 17.16
N GLN A 94 7.43 4.78 16.54
CA GLN A 94 7.86 5.36 15.26
C GLN A 94 6.95 4.88 14.13
N MET A 95 6.76 3.56 14.02
CA MET A 95 5.88 2.99 13.02
C MET A 95 4.42 3.40 13.28
N LEU A 96 4.01 3.50 14.54
CA LEU A 96 2.71 4.04 14.91
C LEU A 96 2.48 5.46 14.40
N GLY A 97 3.45 6.36 14.64
CA GLY A 97 3.38 7.74 14.15
C GLY A 97 3.33 7.81 12.63
N PHE A 98 4.10 6.98 11.95
CA PHE A 98 4.10 6.87 10.49
C PHE A 98 2.74 6.42 9.95
N ILE A 99 2.19 5.33 10.48
CA ILE A 99 0.87 4.83 10.05
C ILE A 99 -0.21 5.86 10.33
N ALA A 100 -0.17 6.56 11.45
CA ALA A 100 -1.12 7.62 11.77
C ALA A 100 -1.09 8.74 10.72
N VAL A 101 0.08 9.28 10.39
CA VAL A 101 0.23 10.33 9.37
C VAL A 101 -0.18 9.81 7.99
N PHE A 102 0.32 8.64 7.59
CA PHE A 102 0.06 8.10 6.27
C PHE A 102 -1.42 7.74 6.05
N SER A 103 -2.09 7.24 7.10
CA SER A 103 -3.51 6.91 7.05
C SER A 103 -4.43 8.12 6.94
N MET A 104 -3.96 9.29 7.36
CA MET A 104 -4.72 10.55 7.26
C MET A 104 -4.58 11.21 5.89
N THR A 105 -3.54 10.90 5.13
CA THR A 105 -3.28 11.57 3.84
C THR A 105 -4.43 11.48 2.83
N PRO A 106 -5.18 10.37 2.67
CA PRO A 106 -6.30 10.32 1.75
C PRO A 106 -7.43 11.29 2.11
N MET A 107 -7.52 11.68 3.39
CA MET A 107 -8.58 12.57 3.88
C MET A 107 -8.31 14.04 3.58
N LEU A 108 -7.08 14.40 3.21
CA LEU A 108 -6.69 15.79 2.95
C LEU A 108 -7.23 16.33 1.62
N GLY A 109 -7.92 15.52 0.83
CA GLY A 109 -8.45 15.87 -0.48
C GLY A 109 -9.96 15.79 -0.61
N LYS A 110 -10.48 16.34 -1.69
CA LYS A 110 -11.87 16.13 -2.12
C LYS A 110 -11.98 14.76 -2.78
N HIS A 111 -13.17 14.17 -2.75
CA HIS A 111 -13.46 12.92 -3.46
C HIS A 111 -13.01 12.99 -4.93
N ARG A 112 -12.31 11.97 -5.41
CA ARG A 112 -11.62 11.91 -6.71
C ARG A 112 -10.58 13.03 -6.90
N GLY A 113 -9.98 13.48 -5.80
CA GLY A 113 -8.88 14.45 -5.82
C GLY A 113 -7.54 13.80 -6.17
N TRP A 114 -6.50 14.26 -5.48
CA TRP A 114 -5.13 13.83 -5.71
C TRP A 114 -4.92 12.31 -5.56
N THR A 115 -5.73 11.63 -4.74
CA THR A 115 -5.69 10.17 -4.54
C THR A 115 -5.91 9.37 -5.81
N HIS A 116 -6.57 9.95 -6.83
CA HIS A 116 -6.83 9.33 -8.14
C HIS A 116 -5.89 9.81 -9.25
N TRP A 117 -4.89 10.65 -8.93
CA TRP A 117 -3.95 11.10 -9.95
C TRP A 117 -2.94 10.01 -10.31
N ILE A 118 -2.55 9.95 -11.58
CA ILE A 118 -1.54 9.01 -12.09
C ILE A 118 -0.19 9.20 -11.38
N ILE A 119 0.15 10.42 -10.98
CA ILE A 119 1.40 10.74 -10.30
C ILE A 119 1.43 10.32 -8.82
N THR A 120 0.27 10.11 -8.20
CA THR A 120 0.15 9.84 -6.76
C THR A 120 1.02 8.68 -6.27
N PRO A 121 1.03 7.49 -6.91
CA PRO A 121 1.84 6.38 -6.40
C PRO A 121 3.33 6.68 -6.45
N TRP A 122 3.79 7.47 -7.41
CA TRP A 122 5.19 7.89 -7.51
C TRP A 122 5.58 8.85 -6.38
N VAL A 123 4.72 9.82 -6.10
CA VAL A 123 4.92 10.75 -4.97
C VAL A 123 4.94 9.99 -3.65
N LEU A 124 4.03 9.03 -3.44
CA LEU A 124 3.98 8.24 -2.22
C LEU A 124 5.20 7.32 -2.08
N ALA A 125 5.68 6.71 -3.17
CA ALA A 125 6.90 5.91 -3.16
C ALA A 125 8.13 6.76 -2.80
N LEU A 126 8.23 7.97 -3.37
CA LEU A 126 9.28 8.93 -3.02
C LEU A 126 9.18 9.35 -1.56
N MET A 127 7.99 9.68 -1.07
CA MET A 127 7.79 10.03 0.35
C MET A 127 8.20 8.91 1.29
N LEU A 128 7.92 7.65 0.95
CA LEU A 128 8.36 6.52 1.73
C LEU A 128 9.89 6.45 1.80
N SER A 129 10.58 6.59 0.67
CA SER A 129 12.05 6.51 0.65
C SER A 129 12.71 7.69 1.38
N VAL A 130 12.15 8.90 1.25
CA VAL A 130 12.58 10.08 2.04
C VAL A 130 12.43 9.84 3.55
N LEU A 131 11.30 9.24 3.95
CA LEU A 131 11.06 8.91 5.35
C LEU A 131 12.05 7.87 5.86
N LEU A 132 12.30 6.80 5.09
CA LEU A 132 13.24 5.75 5.49
C LEU A 132 14.66 6.31 5.63
N GLU A 133 15.09 7.20 4.74
CA GLU A 133 16.35 7.90 4.86
C GLU A 133 16.39 8.81 6.09
N TYR A 134 15.31 9.55 6.35
CA TYR A 134 15.19 10.36 7.56
C TYR A 134 15.32 9.50 8.84
N LEU A 135 14.64 8.35 8.89
CA LEU A 135 14.72 7.43 10.03
C LEU A 135 16.11 6.86 10.19
N ARG A 136 16.79 6.49 9.10
CA ARG A 136 18.18 6.03 9.10
C ARG A 136 19.09 7.06 9.75
N VAL A 137 18.98 8.32 9.35
CA VAL A 137 19.82 9.41 9.90
C VAL A 137 19.50 9.68 11.36
N ARG A 138 18.21 9.67 11.72
CA ARG A 138 17.78 9.92 13.10
C ARG A 138 18.26 8.84 14.08
N GLU A 139 18.26 7.57 13.66
CA GLU A 139 18.72 6.45 14.49
C GLU A 139 20.24 6.31 14.50
N ALA A 140 20.92 6.93 13.54
CA ALA A 140 22.37 6.91 13.47
C ALA A 140 22.99 7.68 14.64
N SER A 141 24.08 7.14 15.22
CA SER A 141 24.88 7.90 16.15
C SER A 141 25.52 9.10 15.45
N TRP A 142 25.85 10.16 16.20
CA TRP A 142 26.56 11.30 15.63
C TRP A 142 27.88 10.91 14.92
N PHE A 143 28.51 9.84 15.38
CA PHE A 143 29.72 9.28 14.76
C PHE A 143 29.40 8.65 13.39
N THR A 144 28.28 7.96 13.27
CA THR A 144 27.80 7.41 11.99
C THR A 144 27.46 8.52 11.00
N ILE A 145 26.83 9.59 11.47
CA ILE A 145 26.53 10.77 10.64
C ILE A 145 27.81 11.45 10.15
N LEU A 146 28.83 11.52 10.99
CA LEU A 146 30.13 12.09 10.63
C LEU A 146 30.84 11.26 9.55
N LEU A 147 30.77 9.93 9.62
CA LEU A 147 31.46 9.04 8.69
C LEU A 147 30.68 8.83 7.36
N PHE A 148 29.37 8.72 7.42
CA PHE A 148 28.51 8.32 6.27
C PHE A 148 27.59 9.45 5.78
N GLY A 149 27.74 10.64 6.35
CA GLY A 149 26.91 11.80 6.02
C GLY A 149 25.53 11.79 6.68
N GLY A 150 24.91 12.95 6.67
CA GLY A 150 23.54 13.17 7.12
C GLY A 150 22.50 12.73 6.08
N PHE A 151 21.35 13.39 6.08
CA PHE A 151 20.30 13.18 5.07
C PHE A 151 20.83 13.50 3.65
N SER A 152 20.62 12.57 2.72
CA SER A 152 21.06 12.72 1.33
C SER A 152 19.96 12.27 0.36
N MET A 153 19.70 13.08 -0.66
CA MET A 153 18.82 12.70 -1.76
C MET A 153 19.42 11.60 -2.66
N GLU A 154 20.75 11.50 -2.70
CA GLU A 154 21.44 10.40 -3.38
C GLU A 154 21.10 9.05 -2.74
N ASN A 155 21.15 8.95 -1.43
CA ASN A 155 20.75 7.76 -0.69
C ASN A 155 19.27 7.42 -0.90
N VAL A 156 18.39 8.42 -1.00
CA VAL A 156 16.95 8.23 -1.33
C VAL A 156 16.80 7.60 -2.70
N LEU A 157 17.51 8.10 -3.70
CA LEU A 157 17.44 7.57 -5.06
C LEU A 157 18.09 6.18 -5.16
N GLU A 158 19.23 5.99 -4.52
CA GLU A 158 19.88 4.67 -4.44
C GLU A 158 18.96 3.64 -3.81
N TRP A 159 18.28 4.00 -2.71
CA TRP A 159 17.31 3.11 -2.08
C TRP A 159 16.16 2.74 -3.03
N LEU A 160 15.59 3.71 -3.76
CA LEU A 160 14.52 3.47 -4.73
C LEU A 160 14.96 2.53 -5.85
N LEU A 161 16.18 2.72 -6.37
CA LEU A 161 16.72 1.88 -7.43
C LEU A 161 17.05 0.46 -6.94
N LYS A 162 17.66 0.34 -5.77
CA LYS A 162 18.02 -0.94 -5.17
C LYS A 162 16.77 -1.75 -4.79
N ASN A 163 15.75 -1.08 -4.27
CA ASN A 163 14.51 -1.69 -3.81
C ASN A 163 13.33 -1.33 -4.74
N TRP A 164 13.56 -1.35 -6.04
CA TRP A 164 12.61 -0.94 -7.07
C TRP A 164 11.24 -1.64 -6.98
N ILE A 165 11.19 -2.80 -6.34
CA ILE A 165 9.95 -3.57 -6.15
C ILE A 165 8.93 -2.82 -5.27
N TYR A 166 9.38 -1.98 -4.32
CA TYR A 166 8.47 -1.16 -3.51
C TYR A 166 7.80 -0.05 -4.34
N PRO A 167 8.53 0.79 -5.09
CA PRO A 167 7.89 1.70 -6.06
C PRO A 167 6.95 0.97 -7.03
N ALA A 168 7.34 -0.20 -7.55
CA ALA A 168 6.48 -1.01 -8.41
C ALA A 168 5.19 -1.45 -7.68
N ALA A 169 5.27 -1.82 -6.40
CA ALA A 169 4.12 -2.16 -5.57
C ALA A 169 3.13 -0.98 -5.46
N PHE A 170 3.63 0.24 -5.22
CA PHE A 170 2.80 1.46 -5.20
C PHE A 170 2.10 1.68 -6.53
N VAL A 171 2.86 1.62 -7.62
CA VAL A 171 2.36 1.93 -8.97
C VAL A 171 1.37 0.88 -9.46
N ILE A 172 1.70 -0.40 -9.36
CA ILE A 172 0.86 -1.50 -9.86
C ILE A 172 -0.44 -1.57 -9.04
N GLY A 173 -0.35 -1.48 -7.70
CA GLY A 173 -1.53 -1.47 -6.85
C GLY A 173 -2.48 -0.32 -7.18
N HIS A 174 -1.96 0.89 -7.24
CA HIS A 174 -2.75 2.09 -7.53
C HIS A 174 -3.34 2.07 -8.95
N TYR A 175 -2.55 1.69 -9.95
CA TYR A 175 -3.02 1.64 -11.34
C TYR A 175 -4.03 0.53 -11.56
N MET A 176 -3.96 -0.58 -10.83
CA MET A 176 -5.02 -1.59 -10.84
C MET A 176 -6.36 -0.98 -10.42
N HIS A 177 -6.38 -0.13 -9.39
CA HIS A 177 -7.58 0.59 -8.97
C HIS A 177 -8.12 1.50 -10.09
N LEU A 178 -7.26 2.37 -10.63
CA LEU A 178 -7.64 3.28 -11.71
C LEU A 178 -8.15 2.54 -12.94
N LEU A 179 -7.52 1.41 -13.27
CA LEU A 179 -7.92 0.55 -14.36
C LEU A 179 -9.33 -0.02 -14.13
N LEU A 180 -9.61 -0.52 -12.92
CA LEU A 180 -10.93 -1.04 -12.55
C LEU A 180 -12.03 0.04 -12.57
N ASP A 181 -11.69 1.28 -12.30
CA ASP A 181 -12.63 2.42 -12.39
C ASP A 181 -12.83 2.92 -13.82
N SER A 182 -11.96 2.52 -14.75
CA SER A 182 -12.05 2.95 -16.13
C SER A 182 -13.29 2.42 -16.82
N GLU A 183 -13.85 3.22 -17.76
CA GLU A 183 -14.99 2.82 -18.60
C GLU A 183 -14.68 1.60 -19.49
N TRP A 184 -13.39 1.36 -19.79
CA TRP A 184 -12.94 0.24 -20.61
C TRP A 184 -13.22 -1.12 -19.97
N ILE A 185 -12.90 -1.26 -18.69
CA ILE A 185 -13.11 -2.52 -17.96
C ILE A 185 -14.57 -2.75 -17.61
N LYS A 186 -15.36 -1.69 -17.41
CA LYS A 186 -16.81 -1.82 -17.21
C LYS A 186 -17.53 -2.48 -18.40
N LYS A 187 -16.93 -2.43 -19.58
CA LYS A 187 -17.45 -3.06 -20.81
C LYS A 187 -17.03 -4.53 -20.97
N VAL A 188 -16.08 -5.03 -20.17
CA VAL A 188 -15.66 -6.44 -20.26
C VAL A 188 -16.68 -7.33 -19.53
N PRO A 189 -17.35 -8.29 -20.24
CA PRO A 189 -18.47 -9.04 -19.68
C PRO A 189 -18.14 -9.89 -18.44
N VAL A 190 -16.89 -10.35 -18.33
CA VAL A 190 -16.45 -11.25 -17.25
C VAL A 190 -16.23 -10.50 -15.92
N ILE A 191 -15.89 -9.23 -15.98
CA ILE A 191 -15.51 -8.43 -14.79
C ILE A 191 -16.66 -7.47 -14.42
N GLY A 192 -17.50 -7.06 -15.37
CA GLY A 192 -18.52 -6.02 -15.20
C GLY A 192 -19.93 -6.49 -14.92
N ALA A 193 -20.24 -7.76 -15.07
CA ALA A 193 -21.62 -8.24 -15.12
C ALA A 193 -22.17 -8.73 -13.78
N SER A 194 -22.39 -7.83 -12.84
CA SER A 194 -23.56 -7.95 -11.98
C SER A 194 -24.66 -7.05 -12.58
N LYS A 195 -25.52 -7.58 -13.42
CA LYS A 195 -26.76 -6.92 -13.83
C LYS A 195 -27.54 -6.61 -12.56
N GLN A 196 -27.57 -5.35 -12.16
CA GLN A 196 -28.58 -4.92 -11.20
C GLN A 196 -29.95 -5.19 -11.85
N PRO A 197 -30.87 -5.87 -11.16
CA PRO A 197 -32.24 -5.99 -11.68
C PRO A 197 -32.77 -4.57 -11.93
N PRO A 198 -33.56 -4.38 -12.99
CA PRO A 198 -34.14 -3.07 -13.29
C PRO A 198 -34.88 -2.59 -12.05
N LYS A 199 -34.55 -1.39 -11.56
CA LYS A 199 -35.28 -0.74 -10.46
C LYS A 199 -36.75 -0.72 -10.87
N SER A 200 -37.56 -1.53 -10.22
CA SER A 200 -39.00 -1.48 -10.38
C SER A 200 -39.44 -0.03 -10.15
N LYS A 201 -40.06 0.58 -11.14
CA LYS A 201 -40.70 1.87 -11.00
C LYS A 201 -41.70 1.74 -9.85
N GLN A 202 -41.31 2.15 -8.65
CA GLN A 202 -42.28 2.39 -7.58
C GLN A 202 -43.24 3.44 -8.14
N SER A 203 -44.45 2.99 -8.50
CA SER A 203 -45.54 3.86 -8.90
C SER A 203 -45.78 4.84 -7.77
N ARG A 204 -45.52 6.11 -8.02
CA ARG A 204 -46.08 7.21 -7.22
C ARG A 204 -47.59 7.07 -7.33
N LYS A 205 -48.24 6.41 -6.37
CA LYS A 205 -49.66 6.64 -6.11
C LYS A 205 -49.76 7.93 -5.31
N LYS A 206 -50.47 8.86 -5.93
CA LYS A 206 -50.95 10.09 -5.33
C LYS A 206 -51.92 9.79 -4.18
#